data_564d1ffb6b5f2e2f393753471a5ac003
#
_entry.id   564d1ffb6b5f2e2f393753471a5ac003
#
_cell.length_a   1.000
_cell.length_b   1.000
_cell.length_c   1.000
_cell.angle_alpha   90.00
_cell.angle_beta   90.00
_cell.angle_gamma   90.00
#
_symmetry.space_group_name_H-M   'P 1'
#
loop_
_entity.id
_entity.type
_entity.pdbx_description
1 polymer ?
#
loop_
_entity_poly.entity_id
_entity_poly.type
_entity_poly.pdbx_seq_one_letter_code
_entity_poly.pdbx_strand_id
1 'polypeptide(L)'
;MGREGAVCGGVGGSQHIHRDRYLSTGVQGESLPVAAGVALHLKRAEPGALACVHIGDGTWGEGAVYEALNLAALWELPLLVVVENNGIAQSTPTSAQLAGTIGGRAAAFGVRHHLVVSTDVNEIRLSLERAVAEVRRGRPLVAEFVTHRLGPHSKGDDIRPAGAVRAARENDWYDRYAHAHPEQFHRLDGAVRAEVRGVADEVAARPLSRREGPCA
;
A
#
# COMPACT_ATOMS: atom_id res chain seq x y z
N MET A 1 21.33 -0.64 2.24
CA MET A 1 22.68 -1.20 2.46
C MET A 1 23.76 -0.52 1.61
N GLY A 2 23.44 0.36 0.67
CA GLY A 2 24.41 1.10 -0.15
C GLY A 2 25.34 0.21 -0.96
N ARG A 3 24.79 -0.84 -1.57
CA ARG A 3 25.56 -1.81 -2.37
C ARG A 3 25.25 -1.68 -3.84
N GLU A 4 26.13 -2.20 -4.70
CA GLU A 4 25.92 -2.23 -6.15
C GLU A 4 24.60 -2.90 -6.52
N GLY A 5 23.93 -2.38 -7.57
CA GLY A 5 22.61 -2.81 -7.99
C GLY A 5 21.45 -2.17 -7.22
N ALA A 6 21.74 -1.30 -6.23
CA ALA A 6 20.71 -0.50 -5.59
C ALA A 6 20.14 0.56 -6.56
N VAL A 7 18.88 0.91 -6.37
CA VAL A 7 18.22 1.98 -7.14
C VAL A 7 18.99 3.29 -6.95
N CYS A 8 19.17 4.06 -8.03
CA CYS A 8 20.03 5.28 -8.06
C CYS A 8 21.44 5.03 -7.51
N GLY A 9 22.03 3.86 -7.77
CA GLY A 9 23.34 3.50 -7.28
C GLY A 9 23.48 3.47 -5.74
N GLY A 10 22.37 3.39 -5.01
CA GLY A 10 22.33 3.39 -3.54
C GLY A 10 22.55 4.76 -2.90
N VAL A 11 22.61 5.83 -3.68
CA VAL A 11 22.77 7.21 -3.20
C VAL A 11 21.47 8.00 -3.14
N GLY A 12 20.40 7.49 -3.76
CA GLY A 12 19.07 8.07 -3.71
C GLY A 12 18.30 7.69 -2.45
N GLY A 13 17.20 8.43 -2.18
CA GLY A 13 16.27 8.12 -1.10
C GLY A 13 15.52 6.81 -1.38
N SER A 14 15.15 6.10 -0.33
CA SER A 14 14.39 4.85 -0.42
C SER A 14 12.90 5.03 -0.72
N GLN A 15 12.40 6.27 -0.73
CA GLN A 15 10.98 6.56 -0.90
C GLN A 15 10.56 6.78 -2.36
N HIS A 16 11.48 7.25 -3.21
CA HIS A 16 11.21 7.50 -4.63
C HIS A 16 11.89 6.42 -5.45
N ILE A 17 11.14 5.39 -5.80
CA ILE A 17 11.64 4.23 -6.52
C ILE A 17 10.79 4.06 -7.79
N HIS A 18 11.46 3.91 -8.93
CA HIS A 18 10.84 3.43 -10.15
C HIS A 18 11.66 2.29 -10.72
N ARG A 19 11.03 1.13 -10.84
CA ARG A 19 11.63 -0.04 -11.46
C ARG A 19 10.55 -0.94 -12.06
N ASP A 20 10.68 -1.25 -13.33
CA ASP A 20 9.74 -2.08 -14.08
C ASP A 20 8.28 -1.56 -13.93
N ARG A 21 7.41 -2.35 -13.32
CA ARG A 21 6.00 -2.00 -13.07
C ARG A 21 5.75 -1.49 -11.64
N TYR A 22 6.78 -1.15 -10.92
CA TYR A 22 6.70 -0.65 -9.55
C TYR A 22 7.15 0.80 -9.48
N LEU A 23 6.35 1.62 -8.78
CA LEU A 23 6.67 3.01 -8.47
C LEU A 23 6.29 3.30 -7.03
N SER A 24 7.15 4.01 -6.31
CA SER A 24 6.83 4.57 -5.01
C SER A 24 7.26 6.03 -4.92
N THR A 25 6.54 6.81 -4.12
CA THR A 25 6.85 8.19 -3.78
C THR A 25 6.60 8.45 -2.31
N GLY A 26 7.40 9.34 -1.72
CA GLY A 26 7.18 9.83 -0.35
C GLY A 26 6.21 11.01 -0.27
N VAL A 27 5.80 11.55 -1.42
CA VAL A 27 4.88 12.71 -1.47
C VAL A 27 3.44 12.21 -1.45
N GLN A 28 2.70 12.63 -0.42
CA GLN A 28 1.30 12.24 -0.26
C GLN A 28 0.44 12.79 -1.41
N GLY A 29 -0.48 11.97 -1.90
CA GLY A 29 -1.39 12.32 -2.99
C GLY A 29 -0.85 12.11 -4.40
N GLU A 30 0.47 12.06 -4.63
CA GLU A 30 1.05 11.93 -5.99
C GLU A 30 0.86 10.54 -6.62
N SER A 31 0.87 9.48 -5.83
CA SER A 31 0.79 8.11 -6.35
C SER A 31 -0.53 7.82 -7.08
N LEU A 32 -1.63 8.44 -6.65
CA LEU A 32 -2.96 8.15 -7.21
C LEU A 32 -3.14 8.70 -8.64
N PRO A 33 -2.83 9.97 -8.96
CA PRO A 33 -2.85 10.46 -10.35
C PRO A 33 -1.91 9.67 -11.28
N VAL A 34 -0.72 9.29 -10.79
CA VAL A 34 0.21 8.45 -11.56
C VAL A 34 -0.43 7.09 -11.86
N ALA A 35 -1.02 6.45 -10.84
CA ALA A 35 -1.71 5.16 -11.02
C ALA A 35 -2.92 5.28 -11.98
N ALA A 36 -3.64 6.40 -11.95
CA ALA A 36 -4.71 6.67 -12.91
C ALA A 36 -4.18 6.77 -14.35
N GLY A 37 -3.04 7.43 -14.56
CA GLY A 37 -2.36 7.49 -15.86
C GLY A 37 -1.90 6.11 -16.34
N VAL A 38 -1.32 5.30 -15.45
CA VAL A 38 -0.95 3.91 -15.73
C VAL A 38 -2.18 3.07 -16.07
N ALA A 39 -3.27 3.20 -15.30
CA ALA A 39 -4.52 2.49 -15.58
C ALA A 39 -5.12 2.86 -16.94
N LEU A 40 -5.03 4.13 -17.35
CA LEU A 40 -5.45 4.58 -18.68
C LEU A 40 -4.64 3.93 -19.80
N HIS A 41 -3.31 3.83 -19.62
CA HIS A 41 -2.45 3.11 -20.54
C HIS A 41 -2.83 1.63 -20.60
N LEU A 42 -2.95 0.95 -19.46
CA LEU A 42 -3.28 -0.48 -19.39
C LEU A 42 -4.64 -0.80 -20.01
N LYS A 43 -5.64 0.05 -19.82
CA LYS A 43 -6.96 -0.09 -20.43
C LYS A 43 -6.88 -0.23 -21.95
N ARG A 44 -5.92 0.44 -22.60
CA ARG A 44 -5.74 0.46 -24.05
C ARG A 44 -4.74 -0.58 -24.55
N ALA A 45 -3.64 -0.74 -23.84
CA ALA A 45 -2.50 -1.55 -24.30
C ALA A 45 -2.54 -2.99 -23.78
N GLU A 46 -3.12 -3.23 -22.58
CA GLU A 46 -3.11 -4.54 -21.92
C GLU A 46 -4.50 -4.86 -21.33
N PRO A 47 -5.52 -5.18 -22.14
CA PRO A 47 -6.86 -5.49 -21.65
C PRO A 47 -6.84 -6.59 -20.57
N GLY A 48 -7.50 -6.35 -19.45
CA GLY A 48 -7.52 -7.25 -18.29
C GLY A 48 -6.41 -7.01 -17.26
N ALA A 49 -5.42 -6.18 -17.56
CA ALA A 49 -4.49 -5.65 -16.55
C ALA A 49 -5.18 -4.58 -15.68
N LEU A 50 -4.62 -4.29 -14.50
CA LEU A 50 -5.07 -3.20 -13.63
C LEU A 50 -3.86 -2.48 -13.03
N ALA A 51 -4.04 -1.20 -12.68
CA ALA A 51 -3.14 -0.49 -11.81
C ALA A 51 -3.62 -0.63 -10.37
N CYS A 52 -2.68 -0.93 -9.46
CA CYS A 52 -2.95 -1.00 -8.03
C CYS A 52 -2.11 0.06 -7.32
N VAL A 53 -2.74 0.88 -6.49
CA VAL A 53 -2.08 1.94 -5.72
C VAL A 53 -2.41 1.78 -4.24
N HIS A 54 -1.37 1.86 -3.41
CA HIS A 54 -1.50 1.85 -1.95
C HIS A 54 -1.39 3.27 -1.42
N ILE A 55 -2.35 3.68 -0.59
CA ILE A 55 -2.36 4.96 0.11
C ILE A 55 -2.81 4.79 1.55
N GLY A 56 -2.35 5.65 2.44
CA GLY A 56 -2.84 5.69 3.82
C GLY A 56 -4.12 6.55 3.96
N ASP A 57 -4.78 6.41 5.09
CA ASP A 57 -5.94 7.24 5.45
C ASP A 57 -5.62 8.74 5.49
N GLY A 58 -4.38 9.12 5.87
CA GLY A 58 -3.93 10.51 5.85
C GLY A 58 -3.90 11.15 4.47
N THR A 59 -3.68 10.37 3.42
CA THR A 59 -3.62 10.84 2.03
C THR A 59 -4.98 11.39 1.53
N TRP A 60 -6.07 11.01 2.15
CA TRP A 60 -7.43 11.47 1.78
C TRP A 60 -7.70 12.94 2.07
N GLY A 61 -6.77 13.67 2.66
CA GLY A 61 -6.78 15.13 2.77
C GLY A 61 -6.29 15.85 1.51
N GLU A 62 -5.60 15.14 0.59
CA GLU A 62 -4.97 15.73 -0.58
C GLU A 62 -5.95 15.89 -1.76
N GLY A 63 -5.94 17.07 -2.41
CA GLY A 63 -6.84 17.38 -3.53
C GLY A 63 -6.65 16.46 -4.73
N ALA A 64 -5.41 16.08 -5.04
CA ALA A 64 -5.05 15.21 -6.15
C ALA A 64 -5.73 13.82 -6.09
N VAL A 65 -6.10 13.35 -4.89
CA VAL A 65 -6.88 12.11 -4.71
C VAL A 65 -8.23 12.22 -5.42
N TYR A 66 -8.92 13.35 -5.24
CA TYR A 66 -10.26 13.55 -5.78
C TYR A 66 -10.25 13.79 -7.29
N GLU A 67 -9.24 14.48 -7.80
CA GLU A 67 -9.03 14.61 -9.23
C GLU A 67 -8.82 13.25 -9.90
N ALA A 68 -7.99 12.40 -9.29
CA ALA A 68 -7.74 11.06 -9.80
C ALA A 68 -8.98 10.15 -9.70
N LEU A 69 -9.78 10.23 -8.64
CA LEU A 69 -11.04 9.49 -8.52
C LEU A 69 -12.05 9.92 -9.59
N ASN A 70 -12.15 11.23 -9.86
CA ASN A 70 -13.00 11.75 -10.93
C ASN A 70 -12.59 11.18 -12.30
N LEU A 71 -11.29 11.19 -12.62
CA LEU A 71 -10.78 10.61 -13.87
C LEU A 71 -11.01 9.09 -13.92
N ALA A 72 -10.79 8.41 -12.81
CA ALA A 72 -10.97 6.96 -12.74
C ALA A 72 -12.42 6.55 -13.01
N ALA A 73 -13.38 7.26 -12.44
CA ALA A 73 -14.80 7.03 -12.69
C ALA A 73 -15.22 7.40 -14.11
N LEU A 74 -14.87 8.62 -14.55
CA LEU A 74 -15.27 9.16 -15.86
C LEU A 74 -14.75 8.30 -17.03
N TRP A 75 -13.52 7.83 -16.91
CA TRP A 75 -12.88 7.03 -17.94
C TRP A 75 -12.94 5.52 -17.70
N GLU A 76 -13.68 5.08 -16.69
CA GLU A 76 -13.83 3.66 -16.35
C GLU A 76 -12.47 2.95 -16.31
N LEU A 77 -11.55 3.47 -15.49
CA LEU A 77 -10.18 2.97 -15.42
C LEU A 77 -10.09 1.67 -14.62
N PRO A 78 -9.26 0.70 -15.05
CA PRO A 78 -8.97 -0.49 -14.26
C PRO A 78 -8.02 -0.13 -13.09
N LEU A 79 -8.53 0.65 -12.11
CA LEU A 79 -7.79 1.19 -10.99
C LEU A 79 -8.30 0.59 -9.68
N LEU A 80 -7.40 -0.06 -8.95
CA LEU A 80 -7.61 -0.53 -7.57
C LEU A 80 -6.86 0.41 -6.61
N VAL A 81 -7.60 1.08 -5.75
CA VAL A 81 -7.05 1.90 -4.67
C VAL A 81 -7.14 1.09 -3.37
N VAL A 82 -6.00 0.69 -2.84
CA VAL A 82 -5.87 0.02 -1.54
C VAL A 82 -5.59 1.07 -0.48
N VAL A 83 -6.48 1.20 0.48
CA VAL A 83 -6.36 2.18 1.56
C VAL A 83 -6.03 1.47 2.85
N GLU A 84 -4.90 1.81 3.45
CA GLU A 84 -4.52 1.36 4.78
C GLU A 84 -5.05 2.37 5.81
N ASN A 85 -6.25 2.10 6.33
CA ASN A 85 -6.88 2.96 7.35
C ASN A 85 -6.54 2.45 8.74
N ASN A 86 -5.55 3.06 9.37
CA ASN A 86 -5.16 2.78 10.74
C ASN A 86 -5.65 3.84 11.77
N GLY A 87 -6.45 4.79 11.32
CA GLY A 87 -7.05 5.84 12.14
C GLY A 87 -6.11 6.97 12.54
N ILE A 88 -4.86 6.98 12.04
CA ILE A 88 -3.89 8.00 12.42
C ILE A 88 -2.88 8.28 11.30
N ALA A 89 -2.84 9.52 10.83
CA ALA A 89 -1.85 10.01 9.87
C ALA A 89 -0.63 10.54 10.63
N GLN A 90 0.49 9.81 10.57
CA GLN A 90 1.69 10.08 11.35
C GLN A 90 1.40 10.21 12.86
N SER A 91 1.14 11.40 13.34
CA SER A 91 0.79 11.70 14.75
C SER A 91 -0.60 12.33 14.91
N THR A 92 -1.33 12.57 13.82
CA THR A 92 -2.65 13.21 13.82
C THR A 92 -3.77 12.19 13.63
N PRO A 93 -4.73 12.05 14.56
CA PRO A 93 -5.89 11.20 14.36
C PRO A 93 -6.63 11.57 13.07
N THR A 94 -7.02 10.57 12.28
CA THR A 94 -7.71 10.80 11.00
C THR A 94 -9.00 11.58 11.19
N SER A 95 -9.71 11.38 12.30
CA SER A 95 -10.91 12.14 12.66
C SER A 95 -10.67 13.64 12.89
N ALA A 96 -9.44 14.06 13.11
CA ALA A 96 -9.08 15.47 13.28
C ALA A 96 -8.74 16.18 11.96
N GLN A 97 -8.56 15.44 10.89
CA GLN A 97 -8.16 16.00 9.58
C GLN A 97 -9.09 15.64 8.42
N LEU A 98 -9.94 14.63 8.56
CA LEU A 98 -10.81 14.13 7.50
C LEU A 98 -12.29 14.26 7.92
N ALA A 99 -13.01 15.16 7.29
CA ALA A 99 -14.46 15.24 7.45
C ALA A 99 -15.15 14.15 6.64
N GLY A 100 -16.17 13.51 7.21
CA GLY A 100 -16.87 12.38 6.59
C GLY A 100 -16.07 11.08 6.60
N THR A 101 -16.32 10.23 5.62
CA THR A 101 -15.69 8.91 5.51
C THR A 101 -15.03 8.72 4.15
N ILE A 102 -14.05 7.83 4.08
CA ILE A 102 -13.39 7.43 2.82
C ILE A 102 -14.43 6.89 1.83
N GLY A 103 -15.30 5.98 2.31
CA GLY A 103 -16.38 5.43 1.49
C GLY A 103 -17.36 6.48 0.97
N GLY A 104 -17.75 7.46 1.80
CA GLY A 104 -18.61 8.56 1.36
C GLY A 104 -17.97 9.44 0.29
N ARG A 105 -16.66 9.68 0.41
CA ARG A 105 -15.90 10.44 -0.58
C ARG A 105 -15.75 9.66 -1.89
N ALA A 106 -15.44 8.36 -1.85
CA ALA A 106 -15.40 7.52 -3.04
C ALA A 106 -16.75 7.51 -3.76
N ALA A 107 -17.85 7.35 -3.02
CA ALA A 107 -19.21 7.32 -3.56
C ALA A 107 -19.60 8.66 -4.23
N ALA A 108 -19.14 9.80 -3.72
CA ALA A 108 -19.40 11.11 -4.32
C ALA A 108 -18.85 11.25 -5.76
N PHE A 109 -17.83 10.49 -6.10
CA PHE A 109 -17.27 10.40 -7.46
C PHE A 109 -17.79 9.20 -8.27
N GLY A 110 -18.74 8.42 -7.73
CA GLY A 110 -19.24 7.22 -8.38
C GLY A 110 -18.28 6.03 -8.34
N VAL A 111 -17.22 6.10 -7.55
CA VAL A 111 -16.27 5.01 -7.35
C VAL A 111 -16.80 4.07 -6.27
N ARG A 112 -16.80 2.76 -6.57
CA ARG A 112 -17.21 1.74 -5.61
C ARG A 112 -16.26 1.71 -4.42
N HIS A 113 -16.80 1.41 -3.26
CA HIS A 113 -16.07 1.25 -2.02
C HIS A 113 -16.34 -0.13 -1.41
N HIS A 114 -15.29 -0.77 -0.89
CA HIS A 114 -15.36 -2.02 -0.16
C HIS A 114 -14.56 -1.91 1.14
N LEU A 115 -15.26 -2.01 2.27
CA LEU A 115 -14.63 -1.98 3.59
C LEU A 115 -14.22 -3.39 4.00
N VAL A 116 -12.95 -3.57 4.32
CA VAL A 116 -12.36 -4.82 4.80
C VAL A 116 -11.96 -4.66 6.26
N VAL A 117 -12.65 -5.37 7.14
CA VAL A 117 -12.37 -5.34 8.59
C VAL A 117 -11.65 -6.61 9.07
N SER A 118 -11.62 -7.66 8.25
CA SER A 118 -10.91 -8.90 8.57
C SER A 118 -9.40 -8.72 8.44
N THR A 119 -8.66 -9.41 9.29
CA THR A 119 -7.21 -9.59 9.18
C THR A 119 -6.84 -10.99 8.67
N ASP A 120 -7.82 -11.86 8.40
CA ASP A 120 -7.60 -13.17 7.81
C ASP A 120 -7.43 -13.05 6.29
N VAL A 121 -6.26 -13.44 5.79
CA VAL A 121 -5.91 -13.34 4.37
C VAL A 121 -6.82 -14.18 3.47
N ASN A 122 -7.38 -15.29 3.95
CA ASN A 122 -8.29 -16.13 3.17
C ASN A 122 -9.66 -15.46 3.04
N GLU A 123 -10.18 -14.90 4.12
CA GLU A 123 -11.42 -14.12 4.10
C GLU A 123 -11.28 -12.87 3.22
N ILE A 124 -10.18 -12.13 3.35
CA ILE A 124 -9.86 -10.97 2.52
C ILE A 124 -9.87 -11.35 1.04
N ARG A 125 -9.17 -12.42 0.68
CA ARG A 125 -9.10 -12.91 -0.69
C ARG A 125 -10.49 -13.21 -1.25
N LEU A 126 -11.29 -13.97 -0.52
CA LEU A 126 -12.65 -14.36 -0.94
C LEU A 126 -13.57 -13.13 -1.11
N SER A 127 -13.49 -12.18 -0.17
CA SER A 127 -14.31 -10.96 -0.21
C SER A 127 -13.98 -10.04 -1.39
N LEU A 128 -12.72 -10.02 -1.83
CA LEU A 128 -12.24 -9.11 -2.88
C LEU A 128 -12.18 -9.74 -4.27
N GLU A 129 -12.19 -11.07 -4.40
CA GLU A 129 -11.96 -11.75 -5.67
C GLU A 129 -12.87 -11.23 -6.79
N ARG A 130 -14.19 -11.20 -6.54
CA ARG A 130 -15.15 -10.69 -7.51
C ARG A 130 -14.97 -9.20 -7.78
N ALA A 131 -14.70 -8.42 -6.74
CA ALA A 131 -14.53 -6.97 -6.85
C ALA A 131 -13.30 -6.61 -7.69
N VAL A 132 -12.18 -7.33 -7.51
CA VAL A 132 -10.96 -7.17 -8.32
C VAL A 132 -11.18 -7.61 -9.78
N ALA A 133 -11.94 -8.68 -10.02
CA ALA A 133 -12.33 -9.07 -11.37
C ALA A 133 -13.12 -7.97 -12.10
N GLU A 134 -13.97 -7.23 -11.39
CA GLU A 134 -14.72 -6.08 -11.92
C GLU A 134 -13.79 -4.89 -12.20
N VAL A 135 -12.75 -4.66 -11.35
CA VAL A 135 -11.75 -3.61 -11.61
C VAL A 135 -11.06 -3.85 -12.95
N ARG A 136 -10.68 -5.09 -13.25
CA ARG A 136 -10.05 -5.45 -14.53
C ARG A 136 -10.93 -5.15 -15.75
N ARG A 137 -12.23 -4.99 -15.54
CA ARG A 137 -13.22 -4.62 -16.56
C ARG A 137 -13.49 -3.10 -16.64
N GLY A 138 -12.67 -2.28 -15.95
CA GLY A 138 -12.81 -0.83 -15.94
C GLY A 138 -13.77 -0.29 -14.89
N ARG A 139 -14.02 -1.03 -13.81
CA ARG A 139 -14.84 -0.56 -12.68
C ARG A 139 -13.94 -0.22 -11.49
N PRO A 140 -13.48 1.03 -11.34
CA PRO A 140 -12.56 1.41 -10.28
C PRO A 140 -13.13 1.08 -8.90
N LEU A 141 -12.22 0.74 -7.98
CA LEU A 141 -12.57 0.32 -6.63
C LEU A 141 -11.64 0.97 -5.61
N VAL A 142 -12.21 1.48 -4.54
CA VAL A 142 -11.52 1.79 -3.29
C VAL A 142 -11.75 0.63 -2.33
N ALA A 143 -10.70 -0.14 -2.04
CA ALA A 143 -10.69 -1.17 -1.02
C ALA A 143 -10.05 -0.60 0.24
N GLU A 144 -10.85 -0.32 1.25
CA GLU A 144 -10.42 0.26 2.53
C GLU A 144 -10.22 -0.84 3.56
N PHE A 145 -8.99 -1.00 4.01
CA PHE A 145 -8.61 -1.97 5.03
C PHE A 145 -8.50 -1.29 6.39
N VAL A 146 -9.27 -1.75 7.36
CA VAL A 146 -9.08 -1.36 8.75
C VAL A 146 -7.85 -2.09 9.27
N THR A 147 -6.80 -1.32 9.52
CA THR A 147 -5.50 -1.87 9.93
C THR A 147 -5.09 -1.35 11.32
N HIS A 148 -4.08 -1.97 11.89
CA HIS A 148 -3.57 -1.62 13.21
C HIS A 148 -2.07 -1.35 13.14
N ARG A 149 -1.67 -0.10 13.38
CA ARG A 149 -0.26 0.28 13.40
C ARG A 149 0.40 -0.17 14.70
N LEU A 150 1.38 -1.08 14.61
CA LEU A 150 2.02 -1.73 15.78
C LEU A 150 3.18 -0.92 16.40
N GLY A 151 3.66 0.10 15.68
CA GLY A 151 4.78 0.93 16.12
C GLY A 151 4.64 2.39 15.68
N PRO A 152 5.67 3.22 15.87
CA PRO A 152 5.68 4.59 15.38
C PRO A 152 5.64 4.65 13.85
N HIS A 153 5.19 5.78 13.30
CA HIS A 153 5.26 6.03 11.86
C HIS A 153 6.71 6.18 11.40
N SER A 154 7.49 6.92 12.19
CA SER A 154 8.92 7.10 12.03
C SER A 154 9.62 7.11 13.39
N LYS A 155 10.80 7.68 13.50
CA LYS A 155 11.57 7.68 14.74
C LYS A 155 10.95 8.61 15.78
N GLY A 156 10.40 8.03 16.87
CA GLY A 156 9.99 8.77 18.05
C GLY A 156 8.73 9.62 17.91
N ASP A 157 7.93 9.40 16.87
CA ASP A 157 6.72 10.18 16.58
C ASP A 157 5.40 9.53 17.10
N ASP A 158 5.49 8.47 17.89
CA ASP A 158 4.31 7.79 18.42
C ASP A 158 3.85 8.41 19.72
N ILE A 159 2.79 9.21 19.66
CA ILE A 159 2.17 9.87 20.82
C ILE A 159 1.00 9.07 21.41
N ARG A 160 0.72 7.88 20.86
CA ARG A 160 -0.40 7.06 21.33
C ARG A 160 -0.13 6.52 22.75
N PRO A 161 -1.15 6.42 23.62
CA PRO A 161 -1.02 5.76 24.91
C PRO A 161 -0.57 4.30 24.76
N ALA A 162 0.25 3.80 25.68
CA ALA A 162 0.74 2.42 25.66
C ALA A 162 -0.40 1.37 25.59
N GLY A 163 -1.56 1.68 26.18
CA GLY A 163 -2.77 0.84 26.08
C GLY A 163 -3.29 0.69 24.64
N ALA A 164 -3.27 1.76 23.86
CA ALA A 164 -3.69 1.72 22.45
C ALA A 164 -2.74 0.87 21.59
N VAL A 165 -1.43 0.96 21.83
CA VAL A 165 -0.44 0.15 21.15
C VAL A 165 -0.58 -1.34 21.51
N ARG A 166 -0.86 -1.66 22.79
CA ARG A 166 -1.15 -3.06 23.21
C ARG A 166 -2.40 -3.59 22.52
N ALA A 167 -3.50 -2.83 22.52
CA ALA A 167 -4.73 -3.23 21.84
C ALA A 167 -4.53 -3.45 20.31
N ALA A 168 -3.67 -2.63 19.68
CA ALA A 168 -3.29 -2.84 18.29
C ALA A 168 -2.60 -4.19 18.07
N ARG A 169 -1.69 -4.58 18.98
CA ARG A 169 -0.97 -5.87 18.91
C ARG A 169 -1.88 -7.07 19.09
N GLU A 170 -2.93 -6.97 19.89
CA GLU A 170 -3.92 -8.05 20.06
C GLU A 170 -4.67 -8.36 18.74
N ASN A 171 -4.64 -7.42 17.79
CA ASN A 171 -5.22 -7.56 16.46
C ASN A 171 -4.17 -7.83 15.38
N ASP A 172 -2.95 -8.17 15.74
CA ASP A 172 -1.91 -8.53 14.78
C ASP A 172 -2.32 -9.78 13.97
N TRP A 173 -2.40 -9.61 12.65
CA TRP A 173 -2.74 -10.70 11.75
C TRP A 173 -1.74 -11.86 11.82
N TYR A 174 -0.48 -11.56 12.11
CA TYR A 174 0.60 -12.55 12.14
C TYR A 174 0.38 -13.58 13.25
N ASP A 175 0.11 -13.13 14.46
CA ASP A 175 -0.15 -14.00 15.61
C ASP A 175 -1.48 -14.75 15.44
N ARG A 176 -2.51 -14.07 14.91
CA ARG A 176 -3.81 -14.67 14.63
C ARG A 176 -3.72 -15.77 13.58
N TYR A 177 -2.98 -15.53 12.50
CA TYR A 177 -2.78 -16.52 11.44
C TYR A 177 -1.94 -17.70 11.93
N ALA A 178 -0.89 -17.45 12.71
CA ALA A 178 -0.07 -18.50 13.34
C ALA A 178 -0.92 -19.43 14.23
N HIS A 179 -1.87 -18.84 14.96
CA HIS A 179 -2.76 -19.63 15.82
C HIS A 179 -3.81 -20.42 15.02
N ALA A 180 -4.40 -19.79 13.99
CA ALA A 180 -5.45 -20.43 13.18
C ALA A 180 -4.93 -21.52 12.23
N HIS A 181 -3.70 -21.34 11.71
CA HIS A 181 -3.09 -22.20 10.70
C HIS A 181 -1.63 -22.58 11.03
N PRO A 182 -1.36 -23.24 12.18
CA PRO A 182 0.00 -23.39 12.71
C PRO A 182 0.95 -24.14 11.75
N GLU A 183 0.52 -25.23 11.14
CA GLU A 183 1.37 -26.00 10.24
C GLU A 183 1.73 -25.23 8.96
N GLN A 184 0.74 -24.58 8.35
CA GLN A 184 0.95 -23.75 7.17
C GLN A 184 1.82 -22.55 7.50
N PHE A 185 1.56 -21.90 8.64
CA PHE A 185 2.34 -20.75 9.11
C PHE A 185 3.82 -21.13 9.28
N HIS A 186 4.13 -22.19 10.03
CA HIS A 186 5.52 -22.60 10.27
C HIS A 186 6.28 -22.89 8.97
N ARG A 187 5.62 -23.57 8.02
CA ARG A 187 6.22 -23.84 6.72
C ARG A 187 6.52 -22.57 5.94
N LEU A 188 5.55 -21.66 5.85
CA LEU A 188 5.69 -20.42 5.07
C LEU A 188 6.66 -19.45 5.75
N ASP A 189 6.52 -19.24 7.06
CA ASP A 189 7.40 -18.33 7.82
C ASP A 189 8.86 -18.78 7.75
N GLY A 190 9.13 -20.07 7.92
CA GLY A 190 10.46 -20.63 7.80
C GLY A 190 11.07 -20.42 6.41
N ALA A 191 10.31 -20.67 5.36
CA ALA A 191 10.75 -20.48 3.97
C ALA A 191 11.03 -19.00 3.67
N VAL A 192 10.10 -18.10 4.01
CA VAL A 192 10.24 -16.66 3.77
C VAL A 192 11.42 -16.07 4.56
N ARG A 193 11.60 -16.47 5.82
CA ARG A 193 12.75 -16.01 6.62
C ARG A 193 14.08 -16.49 6.06
N ALA A 194 14.14 -17.70 5.51
CA ALA A 194 15.34 -18.21 4.86
C ALA A 194 15.65 -17.43 3.58
N GLU A 195 14.63 -17.15 2.75
CA GLU A 195 14.77 -16.36 1.54
C GLU A 195 15.23 -14.93 1.84
N VAL A 196 14.59 -14.24 2.78
CA VAL A 196 14.96 -12.87 3.18
C VAL A 196 16.40 -12.81 3.70
N ARG A 197 16.83 -13.79 4.51
CA ARG A 197 18.22 -13.88 4.98
C ARG A 197 19.18 -14.08 3.82
N GLY A 198 18.88 -15.04 2.91
CA GLY A 198 19.71 -15.30 1.74
C GLY A 198 19.90 -14.04 0.87
N VAL A 199 18.83 -13.30 0.59
CA VAL A 199 18.90 -12.02 -0.14
C VAL A 199 19.69 -10.96 0.63
N ALA A 200 19.51 -10.87 1.95
CA ALA A 200 20.25 -9.91 2.78
C ALA A 200 21.77 -10.22 2.77
N ASP A 201 22.14 -11.48 2.89
CA ASP A 201 23.54 -11.95 2.86
C ASP A 201 24.15 -11.71 1.47
N GLU A 202 23.45 -12.06 0.41
CA GLU A 202 23.87 -11.78 -0.97
C GLU A 202 24.13 -10.28 -1.18
N VAL A 203 23.17 -9.42 -0.79
CA VAL A 203 23.29 -7.97 -0.93
C VAL A 203 24.44 -7.43 -0.05
N ALA A 204 24.60 -7.97 1.16
CA ALA A 204 25.69 -7.56 2.05
C ALA A 204 27.09 -7.92 1.48
N ALA A 205 27.18 -8.99 0.73
CA ALA A 205 28.44 -9.41 0.07
C ALA A 205 28.79 -8.60 -1.18
N ARG A 206 27.84 -7.86 -1.77
CA ARG A 206 28.10 -7.02 -2.95
C ARG A 206 29.06 -5.87 -2.61
N PRO A 207 29.86 -5.37 -3.57
CA PRO A 207 30.68 -4.16 -3.38
C PRO A 207 29.81 -2.97 -2.95
N LEU A 208 30.45 -2.00 -2.29
CA LEU A 208 29.80 -0.72 -1.99
C LEU A 208 29.47 0.02 -3.28
N SER A 209 28.29 0.62 -3.33
CA SER A 209 27.90 1.49 -4.43
C SER A 209 28.92 2.61 -4.60
N ARG A 210 29.35 2.83 -5.83
CA ARG A 210 30.23 3.94 -6.19
C ARG A 210 29.38 5.00 -6.89
N ARG A 211 29.65 6.25 -6.56
CA ARG A 211 29.03 7.38 -7.27
C ARG A 211 29.77 7.55 -8.60
N GLU A 212 29.25 6.95 -9.65
CA GLU A 212 29.73 7.17 -11.01
C GLU A 212 28.87 8.24 -11.69
N GLY A 213 29.38 9.45 -11.77
CA GLY A 213 28.76 10.53 -12.52
C GLY A 213 27.54 11.21 -11.90
N PRO A 214 27.03 12.29 -12.52
CA PRO A 214 25.74 12.86 -12.17
C PRO A 214 24.64 11.86 -12.55
N CYS A 215 23.63 11.72 -11.67
CA CYS A 215 22.40 11.03 -12.03
C CYS A 215 21.82 11.69 -13.30
N ALA A 216 21.81 10.97 -14.41
CA ALA A 216 21.16 11.41 -15.63
C ALA A 216 19.65 11.26 -15.51
#